data_b16eadaf42f4510fb2e4c50b530c5c33
#
_entry.id   b16eadaf42f4510fb2e4c50b530c5c33
#
_cell.length_a   1.000
_cell.length_b   1.000
_cell.length_c   1.000
_cell.angle_alpha   90.00
_cell.angle_beta   90.00
_cell.angle_gamma   90.00
#
_symmetry.space_group_name_H-M   'P 1'
#
loop_
_entity.id
_entity.type
_entity.pdbx_description
1 polymer ?
#
loop_
_entity_poly.entity_id
_entity_poly.type
_entity_poly.pdbx_seq_one_letter_code
_entity_poly.pdbx_strand_id
1 'polypeptide(L)'
;MNNNITPHHRFRRAAANVSMVLAVLVLAVFSSCSSDDTPKEPYHPNPDTYENVVLVYAVGSNNLYGNLIADKSEMLKGLKQTDPSKVKLLLLENIDPSNKGTQHSNILYEARLSNETDEYEFVRLKEFDSDRYATEPAMLTEAVEEMTKGFSSARYGIIFWSHGGGWAPAGYNTHIYPVQDPSSALHPKPDTWWGVDESGSQHDQMNIDELAAALPDNLLHFVWFDSCYMSGIELAYQLRNKARYLVAYPTEVHVFGLDYTTALPLILAPVPRLEEAARTIYNFYTYTCLTQGVQTPVTVGVFDLQAIGDVAALARKAFTGYVKPSVSNLPKYTRGNILPMYDFREYLLSAAAASGNELDAEEVNRVFSRFTLCKYASERNFSNVLIDPARYSGMSAHVYDPTNLGSNENFFRSLDWFKAAYE
;
A
#
# COMPACT_ATOMS: atom_id res chain seq x y z
N MET A 1 82.92 33.53 18.57
CA MET A 1 81.67 34.16 19.02
C MET A 1 80.50 33.37 18.40
N ASN A 2 79.68 32.88 19.28
CA ASN A 2 78.55 31.97 19.01
C ASN A 2 77.54 32.54 18.05
N ASN A 3 76.93 31.69 17.22
CA ASN A 3 75.54 31.78 16.90
C ASN A 3 74.94 30.37 16.69
N ASN A 4 74.19 29.99 17.67
CA ASN A 4 73.29 28.85 17.65
C ASN A 4 72.09 29.16 16.74
N ILE A 5 71.77 28.31 15.77
CA ILE A 5 70.49 28.28 15.08
C ILE A 5 69.85 26.90 15.34
N THR A 6 68.76 26.95 16.09
CA THR A 6 67.95 25.79 16.52
C THR A 6 67.17 25.20 15.36
N PRO A 7 67.01 23.87 15.31
CA PRO A 7 66.31 23.16 14.20
C PRO A 7 64.83 22.91 14.54
N HIS A 8 64.02 23.95 14.71
CA HIS A 8 62.60 23.81 15.04
C HIS A 8 61.58 24.04 13.91
N HIS A 9 62.02 24.45 12.69
CA HIS A 9 61.09 24.79 11.61
C HIS A 9 60.87 23.69 10.55
N ARG A 10 61.62 22.58 10.59
CA ARG A 10 61.41 21.49 9.57
C ARG A 10 60.44 20.42 9.98
N PHE A 11 60.15 20.23 11.24
CA PHE A 11 59.18 19.18 11.69
C PHE A 11 57.73 19.58 11.59
N ARG A 12 57.37 20.87 11.60
CA ARG A 12 55.96 21.32 11.47
C ARG A 12 55.38 21.22 10.06
N ARG A 13 56.21 21.24 9.01
CA ARG A 13 55.72 21.09 7.61
C ARG A 13 55.50 19.61 7.23
N ALA A 14 56.20 18.67 7.78
CA ALA A 14 56.01 17.28 7.52
C ALA A 14 54.74 16.68 8.21
N ALA A 15 54.42 17.16 9.42
CA ALA A 15 53.20 16.73 10.14
C ALA A 15 51.91 17.25 9.49
N ALA A 16 51.93 18.46 8.88
CA ALA A 16 50.78 19.02 8.18
C ALA A 16 50.44 18.24 6.87
N ASN A 17 51.47 17.78 6.15
CA ASN A 17 51.27 17.04 4.91
C ASN A 17 50.80 15.59 5.15
N VAL A 18 51.22 14.97 6.24
CA VAL A 18 50.77 13.62 6.59
C VAL A 18 49.30 13.64 7.06
N SER A 19 48.89 14.66 7.81
CA SER A 19 47.49 14.80 8.22
C SER A 19 46.54 15.08 7.03
N MET A 20 46.99 15.83 6.02
CA MET A 20 46.20 16.13 4.84
C MET A 20 46.07 14.94 3.89
N VAL A 21 47.10 14.07 3.80
CA VAL A 21 47.03 12.84 3.00
C VAL A 21 46.15 11.78 3.71
N LEU A 22 46.18 11.72 5.05
CA LEU A 22 45.30 10.83 5.79
C LEU A 22 43.81 11.28 5.72
N ALA A 23 43.54 12.58 5.73
CA ALA A 23 42.19 13.12 5.60
C ALA A 23 41.61 12.87 4.21
N VAL A 24 42.42 12.95 3.14
CA VAL A 24 41.99 12.63 1.78
C VAL A 24 41.81 11.14 1.56
N LEU A 25 42.63 10.28 2.20
CA LEU A 25 42.48 8.83 2.13
C LEU A 25 41.27 8.30 2.92
N VAL A 26 40.90 8.95 4.04
CA VAL A 26 39.70 8.60 4.79
C VAL A 26 38.44 9.02 4.05
N LEU A 27 38.48 10.14 3.31
CA LEU A 27 37.34 10.57 2.44
C LEU A 27 37.18 9.70 1.18
N ALA A 28 38.24 9.03 0.70
CA ALA A 28 38.16 8.15 -0.47
C ALA A 28 37.67 6.74 -0.16
N VAL A 29 37.66 6.30 1.12
CA VAL A 29 37.17 4.96 1.51
C VAL A 29 35.67 4.95 1.81
N PHE A 30 35.03 6.12 1.96
CA PHE A 30 33.56 6.23 2.15
C PHE A 30 32.76 6.46 0.86
N SER A 31 33.40 6.42 -0.32
CA SER A 31 32.74 6.64 -1.61
C SER A 31 32.46 5.36 -2.42
N SER A 32 32.45 4.20 -1.78
CA SER A 32 32.21 2.94 -2.50
C SER A 32 31.35 2.00 -1.67
N CYS A 33 30.13 2.41 -1.39
CA CYS A 33 28.98 1.55 -1.14
C CYS A 33 27.74 2.41 -1.37
N SER A 34 27.33 2.51 -2.62
CA SER A 34 25.98 2.96 -2.99
C SER A 34 25.04 1.76 -2.83
N SER A 35 24.77 1.36 -1.59
CA SER A 35 23.49 0.80 -1.25
C SER A 35 22.60 1.99 -0.93
N ASP A 36 21.48 2.13 -1.60
CA ASP A 36 20.43 3.14 -1.38
C ASP A 36 19.74 3.01 0.00
N ASP A 37 20.45 2.54 0.99
CA ASP A 37 20.04 2.39 2.40
C ASP A 37 20.42 3.61 3.27
N THR A 38 20.50 4.80 2.70
CA THR A 38 20.45 6.01 3.53
C THR A 38 19.09 6.04 4.21
N PRO A 39 19.01 6.13 5.56
CA PRO A 39 17.76 6.38 6.24
C PRO A 39 17.13 7.61 5.58
N LYS A 40 16.01 7.44 4.87
CA LYS A 40 15.31 8.58 4.30
C LYS A 40 14.85 9.46 5.44
N GLU A 41 14.92 10.77 5.24
CA GLU A 41 14.46 11.72 6.26
C GLU A 41 13.04 11.37 6.71
N PRO A 42 12.74 11.51 8.00
CA PRO A 42 11.40 11.30 8.51
C PRO A 42 10.40 12.13 7.71
N TYR A 43 9.21 11.58 7.44
CA TYR A 43 8.12 12.32 6.82
C TYR A 43 7.88 13.63 7.59
N HIS A 44 8.07 14.76 6.91
CA HIS A 44 7.75 16.08 7.42
C HIS A 44 6.46 16.57 6.76
N PRO A 45 5.39 16.88 7.53
CA PRO A 45 4.19 17.47 6.96
C PRO A 45 4.52 18.77 6.23
N ASN A 46 3.94 18.97 5.05
CA ASN A 46 4.08 20.22 4.32
C ASN A 46 3.26 21.31 5.02
N PRO A 47 3.82 22.47 5.42
CA PRO A 47 3.09 23.49 6.17
C PRO A 47 2.22 24.30 5.21
N ASP A 48 0.88 24.16 5.25
CA ASP A 48 0.04 24.92 4.35
C ASP A 48 -1.46 25.00 4.62
N THR A 49 -2.25 25.38 3.58
CA THR A 49 -3.65 25.81 3.65
C THR A 49 -4.59 24.76 4.24
N TYR A 50 -4.43 23.48 3.84
CA TYR A 50 -5.20 22.38 4.41
C TYR A 50 -4.37 21.60 5.42
N GLU A 51 -5.04 21.01 6.41
CA GLU A 51 -4.39 20.10 7.35
C GLU A 51 -4.31 18.68 6.79
N ASN A 52 -5.27 18.29 5.93
CA ASN A 52 -5.30 17.00 5.27
C ASN A 52 -6.04 17.07 3.92
N VAL A 53 -5.43 16.55 2.86
CA VAL A 53 -6.04 16.38 1.53
C VAL A 53 -6.00 14.92 1.14
N VAL A 54 -7.13 14.36 0.73
CA VAL A 54 -7.24 12.95 0.35
C VAL A 54 -7.77 12.85 -1.09
N LEU A 55 -7.07 12.06 -1.91
CA LEU A 55 -7.50 11.64 -3.23
C LEU A 55 -8.08 10.22 -3.15
N VAL A 56 -9.34 10.04 -3.48
CA VAL A 56 -9.87 8.72 -3.86
C VAL A 56 -9.58 8.51 -5.33
N TYR A 57 -8.72 7.54 -5.64
CA TYR A 57 -8.38 7.16 -7.00
C TYR A 57 -9.20 5.92 -7.36
N ALA A 58 -10.34 6.14 -8.04
CA ALA A 58 -11.33 5.11 -8.28
C ALA A 58 -11.31 4.64 -9.74
N VAL A 59 -10.86 3.40 -9.95
CA VAL A 59 -10.94 2.68 -11.23
C VAL A 59 -12.19 1.82 -11.21
N GLY A 60 -13.29 2.37 -11.70
CA GLY A 60 -14.64 1.80 -11.65
C GLY A 60 -15.20 1.40 -13.00
N SER A 61 -14.42 1.46 -14.07
CA SER A 61 -14.79 0.98 -15.42
C SER A 61 -14.76 -0.55 -15.49
N ASN A 62 -15.51 -1.19 -14.60
CA ASN A 62 -15.60 -2.64 -14.43
C ASN A 62 -16.94 -3.00 -13.77
N ASN A 63 -17.09 -4.26 -13.32
CA ASN A 63 -18.34 -4.73 -12.70
C ASN A 63 -18.64 -4.11 -11.31
N LEU A 64 -17.74 -3.28 -10.74
CA LEU A 64 -17.97 -2.54 -9.48
C LEU A 64 -18.59 -1.15 -9.72
N TYR A 65 -18.87 -0.75 -10.96
CA TYR A 65 -19.42 0.57 -11.28
C TYR A 65 -20.60 1.00 -10.38
N GLY A 66 -21.57 0.09 -10.16
CA GLY A 66 -22.71 0.37 -9.29
C GLY A 66 -22.34 0.65 -7.83
N ASN A 67 -21.27 0.02 -7.33
CA ASN A 67 -20.75 0.24 -5.99
C ASN A 67 -20.09 1.61 -5.89
N LEU A 68 -19.31 2.01 -6.89
CA LEU A 68 -18.71 3.36 -6.92
C LEU A 68 -19.76 4.46 -6.82
N ILE A 69 -20.91 4.32 -7.51
CA ILE A 69 -22.00 5.28 -7.41
C ILE A 69 -22.57 5.35 -5.97
N ALA A 70 -22.71 4.22 -5.30
CA ALA A 70 -23.16 4.17 -3.90
C ALA A 70 -22.13 4.84 -2.98
N ASP A 71 -20.85 4.51 -3.14
CA ASP A 71 -19.74 5.04 -2.34
C ASP A 71 -19.58 6.56 -2.50
N LYS A 72 -19.79 7.09 -3.72
CA LYS A 72 -19.84 8.55 -3.95
C LYS A 72 -20.92 9.22 -3.09
N SER A 73 -22.11 8.62 -3.00
CA SER A 73 -23.17 9.14 -2.12
C SER A 73 -22.77 9.06 -0.64
N GLU A 74 -22.09 8.01 -0.22
CA GLU A 74 -21.58 7.87 1.14
C GLU A 74 -20.46 8.87 1.45
N MET A 75 -19.54 9.11 0.51
CA MET A 75 -18.50 10.15 0.64
C MET A 75 -19.11 11.52 0.94
N LEU A 76 -20.15 11.92 0.17
CA LEU A 76 -20.83 13.20 0.39
C LEU A 76 -21.51 13.26 1.77
N LYS A 77 -22.07 12.14 2.26
CA LYS A 77 -22.63 12.07 3.62
C LYS A 77 -21.56 12.17 4.71
N GLY A 78 -20.43 11.46 4.51
CA GLY A 78 -19.30 11.50 5.44
C GLY A 78 -18.70 12.90 5.56
N LEU A 79 -18.59 13.63 4.45
CA LEU A 79 -18.06 15.00 4.43
C LEU A 79 -18.85 15.99 5.31
N LYS A 80 -20.14 15.77 5.53
CA LYS A 80 -20.96 16.63 6.44
C LYS A 80 -20.46 16.62 7.89
N GLN A 81 -19.59 15.66 8.24
CA GLN A 81 -18.99 15.54 9.57
C GLN A 81 -17.57 16.11 9.63
N THR A 82 -17.12 16.81 8.58
CA THR A 82 -15.77 17.37 8.48
C THR A 82 -15.78 18.89 8.44
N ASP A 83 -14.64 19.51 8.69
CA ASP A 83 -14.45 20.95 8.55
C ASP A 83 -13.87 21.27 7.14
N PRO A 84 -14.67 21.83 6.21
CA PRO A 84 -14.23 22.09 4.84
C PRO A 84 -13.10 23.13 4.74
N SER A 85 -12.85 23.91 5.78
CA SER A 85 -11.74 24.87 5.83
C SER A 85 -10.39 24.20 6.12
N LYS A 86 -10.41 22.98 6.67
CA LYS A 86 -9.21 22.26 7.11
C LYS A 86 -8.87 21.06 6.25
N VAL A 87 -9.87 20.43 5.66
CA VAL A 87 -9.69 19.19 4.93
C VAL A 87 -10.32 19.25 3.55
N LYS A 88 -9.80 18.45 2.62
CA LYS A 88 -10.26 18.39 1.24
C LYS A 88 -10.32 16.95 0.74
N LEU A 89 -11.44 16.60 0.09
CA LEU A 89 -11.58 15.36 -0.65
C LEU A 89 -11.55 15.64 -2.15
N LEU A 90 -10.74 14.86 -2.86
CA LEU A 90 -10.72 14.76 -4.31
C LEU A 90 -11.12 13.35 -4.72
N LEU A 91 -11.72 13.22 -5.89
CA LEU A 91 -12.09 11.95 -6.49
C LEU A 91 -11.65 11.94 -7.95
N LEU A 92 -10.70 11.09 -8.30
CA LEU A 92 -10.54 10.66 -9.69
C LEU A 92 -11.52 9.51 -9.92
N GLU A 93 -12.45 9.71 -10.81
CA GLU A 93 -13.46 8.73 -11.22
C GLU A 93 -13.15 8.24 -12.63
N ASN A 94 -12.84 6.96 -12.75
CA ASN A 94 -12.79 6.26 -14.02
C ASN A 94 -14.05 5.40 -14.14
N ILE A 95 -14.84 5.67 -15.16
CA ILE A 95 -16.06 4.90 -15.47
C ILE A 95 -16.21 4.73 -16.98
N ASP A 96 -16.96 3.72 -17.40
CA ASP A 96 -17.54 3.63 -18.73
C ASP A 96 -19.01 4.09 -18.69
N PRO A 97 -19.34 5.31 -19.13
CA PRO A 97 -20.70 5.83 -19.09
C PRO A 97 -21.69 5.01 -19.92
N SER A 98 -21.19 4.26 -20.92
CA SER A 98 -22.00 3.40 -21.78
C SER A 98 -22.27 2.03 -21.17
N ASN A 99 -21.49 1.62 -20.17
CA ASN A 99 -21.46 0.28 -19.59
C ASN A 99 -21.28 -0.84 -20.64
N LYS A 100 -20.53 -0.55 -21.71
CA LYS A 100 -20.31 -1.46 -22.85
C LYS A 100 -18.85 -1.77 -23.12
N GLY A 101 -17.92 -1.29 -22.28
CA GLY A 101 -16.49 -1.43 -22.49
C GLY A 101 -15.97 -0.66 -23.72
N THR A 102 -16.54 0.49 -24.02
CA THR A 102 -16.24 1.22 -25.28
C THR A 102 -15.82 2.66 -25.08
N GLN A 103 -15.95 3.21 -23.88
CA GLN A 103 -15.61 4.61 -23.61
C GLN A 103 -14.96 4.75 -22.24
N HIS A 104 -13.84 5.46 -22.19
CA HIS A 104 -13.25 5.91 -20.96
C HIS A 104 -13.83 7.27 -20.58
N SER A 105 -14.09 7.46 -19.28
CA SER A 105 -14.32 8.75 -18.70
C SER A 105 -13.47 8.86 -17.45
N ASN A 106 -12.40 9.63 -17.56
CA ASN A 106 -11.43 9.86 -16.48
C ASN A 106 -11.57 11.30 -16.01
N ILE A 107 -12.29 11.52 -14.90
CA ILE A 107 -12.57 12.86 -14.41
C ILE A 107 -12.11 13.02 -12.98
N LEU A 108 -11.31 14.07 -12.75
CA LEU A 108 -10.95 14.51 -11.40
C LEU A 108 -11.99 15.50 -10.90
N TYR A 109 -12.57 15.22 -9.76
CA TYR A 109 -13.52 16.06 -9.05
C TYR A 109 -12.94 16.59 -7.74
N GLU A 110 -13.39 17.77 -7.33
CA GLU A 110 -13.32 18.28 -5.97
C GLU A 110 -14.68 18.11 -5.29
N ALA A 111 -14.68 17.56 -4.09
CA ALA A 111 -15.85 17.63 -3.22
C ALA A 111 -15.93 19.02 -2.60
N ARG A 112 -16.99 19.76 -2.92
CA ARG A 112 -17.19 21.15 -2.52
C ARG A 112 -18.52 21.31 -1.78
N LEU A 113 -18.52 22.10 -0.69
CA LEU A 113 -19.75 22.50 -0.04
C LEU A 113 -20.38 23.62 -0.88
N SER A 114 -21.64 23.45 -1.29
CA SER A 114 -22.39 24.44 -2.05
C SER A 114 -22.90 25.54 -1.10
N ASN A 115 -22.59 26.79 -1.42
CA ASN A 115 -23.08 27.94 -0.65
C ASN A 115 -24.61 28.18 -0.81
N GLU A 116 -25.23 27.56 -1.83
CA GLU A 116 -26.66 27.73 -2.12
C GLU A 116 -27.52 26.71 -1.36
N THR A 117 -27.03 25.47 -1.26
CA THR A 117 -27.81 24.34 -0.74
C THR A 117 -27.33 23.84 0.61
N ASP A 118 -26.15 24.25 1.07
CA ASP A 118 -25.45 23.70 2.25
C ASP A 118 -25.23 22.16 2.15
N GLU A 119 -25.14 21.66 0.92
CA GLU A 119 -24.88 20.26 0.60
C GLU A 119 -23.53 20.13 -0.11
N TYR A 120 -22.84 19.00 0.09
CA TYR A 120 -21.64 18.68 -0.67
C TYR A 120 -21.99 18.15 -2.05
N GLU A 121 -21.20 18.55 -3.04
CA GLU A 121 -21.28 18.09 -4.42
C GLU A 121 -19.89 17.82 -4.99
N PHE A 122 -19.79 16.95 -6.00
CA PHE A 122 -18.58 16.75 -6.78
C PHE A 122 -18.53 17.74 -7.95
N VAL A 123 -17.61 18.70 -7.90
CA VAL A 123 -17.38 19.69 -8.94
C VAL A 123 -16.19 19.24 -9.80
N ARG A 124 -16.39 19.16 -11.12
CA ARG A 124 -15.35 18.76 -12.07
C ARG A 124 -14.19 19.77 -12.04
N LEU A 125 -12.97 19.25 -11.85
CA LEU A 125 -11.72 20.02 -11.92
C LEU A 125 -11.02 19.79 -13.26
N LYS A 126 -10.89 18.53 -13.69
CA LYS A 126 -10.16 18.16 -14.90
C LYS A 126 -10.76 16.90 -15.51
N GLU A 127 -10.77 16.89 -16.83
CA GLU A 127 -11.07 15.70 -17.64
C GLU A 127 -9.76 15.27 -18.32
N PHE A 128 -9.42 14.00 -18.21
CA PHE A 128 -8.26 13.42 -18.88
C PHE A 128 -8.69 12.82 -20.21
N ASP A 129 -7.74 12.57 -21.10
CA ASP A 129 -8.02 12.01 -22.41
C ASP A 129 -8.79 10.68 -22.31
N SER A 130 -9.80 10.56 -23.14
CA SER A 130 -10.75 9.44 -23.13
C SER A 130 -10.20 8.14 -23.74
N ASP A 131 -8.99 8.16 -24.27
CA ASP A 131 -8.28 7.00 -24.83
C ASP A 131 -7.22 6.41 -23.85
N ARG A 132 -7.13 6.98 -22.63
CA ARG A 132 -6.18 6.55 -21.60
C ARG A 132 -6.86 5.67 -20.55
N TYR A 133 -6.16 4.61 -20.14
CA TYR A 133 -6.58 3.79 -19.01
C TYR A 133 -6.21 4.45 -17.67
N ALA A 134 -7.12 4.39 -16.71
CA ALA A 134 -6.83 4.90 -15.37
C ALA A 134 -5.78 4.03 -14.62
N THR A 135 -5.48 2.85 -15.14
CA THR A 135 -4.41 1.96 -14.66
C THR A 135 -3.04 2.28 -15.25
N GLU A 136 -2.93 3.30 -16.14
CA GLU A 136 -1.63 3.78 -16.59
C GLU A 136 -0.89 4.52 -15.46
N PRO A 137 0.40 4.19 -15.18
CA PRO A 137 1.18 4.89 -14.17
C PRO A 137 1.24 6.41 -14.36
N ALA A 138 1.28 6.88 -15.61
CA ALA A 138 1.29 8.30 -15.94
C ALA A 138 -0.01 9.01 -15.53
N MET A 139 -1.18 8.34 -15.62
CA MET A 139 -2.45 8.90 -15.17
C MET A 139 -2.45 9.12 -13.66
N LEU A 140 -1.95 8.15 -12.90
CA LEU A 140 -1.81 8.27 -11.44
C LEU A 140 -0.87 9.42 -11.09
N THR A 141 0.28 9.51 -11.75
CA THR A 141 1.23 10.61 -11.53
C THR A 141 0.58 11.98 -11.76
N GLU A 142 -0.13 12.15 -12.89
CA GLU A 142 -0.83 13.40 -13.20
C GLU A 142 -1.93 13.74 -12.20
N ALA A 143 -2.72 12.77 -11.74
CA ALA A 143 -3.75 12.98 -10.73
C ALA A 143 -3.15 13.45 -9.39
N VAL A 144 -2.03 12.87 -8.98
CA VAL A 144 -1.30 13.29 -7.77
C VAL A 144 -0.70 14.68 -7.95
N GLU A 145 -0.19 15.01 -9.13
CA GLU A 145 0.29 16.36 -9.43
C GLU A 145 -0.84 17.40 -9.36
N GLU A 146 -2.01 17.12 -9.92
CA GLU A 146 -3.19 18.01 -9.82
C GLU A 146 -3.61 18.20 -8.36
N MET A 147 -3.62 17.14 -7.55
CA MET A 147 -3.89 17.24 -6.12
C MET A 147 -2.89 18.18 -5.42
N THR A 148 -1.60 17.99 -5.63
CA THR A 148 -0.57 18.75 -4.90
C THR A 148 -0.41 20.17 -5.40
N LYS A 149 -0.61 20.42 -6.70
CA LYS A 149 -0.58 21.77 -7.31
C LYS A 149 -1.82 22.58 -6.94
N GLY A 150 -2.99 21.94 -6.90
CA GLY A 150 -4.27 22.61 -6.64
C GLY A 150 -4.57 22.81 -5.15
N PHE A 151 -4.08 21.95 -4.29
CA PHE A 151 -4.46 21.90 -2.86
C PHE A 151 -3.25 21.68 -1.97
N SER A 152 -2.59 22.77 -1.58
CA SER A 152 -1.47 22.71 -0.64
C SER A 152 -1.92 22.21 0.73
N SER A 153 -1.18 21.30 1.35
CA SER A 153 -1.60 20.62 2.57
C SER A 153 -0.43 20.18 3.46
N ALA A 154 -0.70 20.10 4.76
CA ALA A 154 0.23 19.50 5.72
C ALA A 154 0.33 17.97 5.56
N ARG A 155 -0.71 17.32 5.05
CA ARG A 155 -0.76 15.86 4.83
C ARG A 155 -1.53 15.54 3.57
N TYR A 156 -1.03 14.55 2.85
CA TYR A 156 -1.73 13.97 1.70
C TYR A 156 -2.00 12.49 1.95
N GLY A 157 -3.19 12.03 1.56
CA GLY A 157 -3.55 10.62 1.57
C GLY A 157 -4.12 10.18 0.24
N ILE A 158 -3.99 8.90 -0.08
CA ILE A 158 -4.64 8.29 -1.25
C ILE A 158 -5.41 7.06 -0.81
N ILE A 159 -6.65 6.95 -1.28
CA ILE A 159 -7.47 5.74 -1.22
C ILE A 159 -7.54 5.18 -2.64
N PHE A 160 -6.98 4.00 -2.84
CA PHE A 160 -7.07 3.24 -4.09
C PHE A 160 -8.31 2.36 -4.06
N TRP A 161 -9.27 2.68 -4.91
CA TRP A 161 -10.56 2.00 -5.01
C TRP A 161 -10.66 1.24 -6.34
N SER A 162 -10.70 -0.07 -6.31
CA SER A 162 -10.94 -0.98 -7.44
C SER A 162 -10.87 -2.44 -7.01
N HIS A 163 -10.77 -3.37 -7.99
CA HIS A 163 -10.26 -4.70 -7.73
C HIS A 163 -8.79 -4.67 -7.30
N GLY A 164 -8.36 -5.71 -6.59
CA GLY A 164 -6.97 -5.89 -6.18
C GLY A 164 -6.62 -7.37 -6.04
N GLY A 165 -5.36 -7.70 -6.30
CA GLY A 165 -4.90 -9.08 -6.33
C GLY A 165 -3.52 -9.30 -5.70
N GLY A 166 -3.06 -8.35 -4.92
CA GLY A 166 -1.79 -8.45 -4.21
C GLY A 166 -0.57 -8.23 -5.12
N TRP A 167 0.45 -9.04 -4.94
CA TRP A 167 1.75 -8.87 -5.59
C TRP A 167 1.85 -9.44 -7.01
N ALA A 168 0.90 -10.28 -7.42
CA ALA A 168 0.99 -10.99 -8.69
C ALA A 168 1.03 -10.01 -9.88
N PRO A 169 1.75 -10.37 -10.97
CA PRO A 169 1.91 -9.48 -12.11
C PRO A 169 0.59 -9.30 -12.88
N ALA A 170 0.45 -8.13 -13.50
CA ALA A 170 -0.62 -7.83 -14.44
C ALA A 170 -0.69 -8.90 -15.56
N GLY A 171 -1.91 -9.21 -16.01
CA GLY A 171 -2.13 -10.26 -17.02
C GLY A 171 -2.04 -11.69 -16.49
N TYR A 172 -1.86 -11.91 -15.19
CA TYR A 172 -2.02 -13.22 -14.58
C TYR A 172 -3.46 -13.70 -14.79
N ASN A 173 -3.60 -14.75 -15.56
CA ASN A 173 -4.85 -15.18 -16.16
C ASN A 173 -5.80 -15.78 -15.11
N THR A 174 -6.80 -15.03 -14.68
CA THR A 174 -7.88 -15.47 -13.78
C THR A 174 -9.07 -16.05 -14.51
N HIS A 175 -8.98 -16.37 -15.79
CA HIS A 175 -10.05 -16.93 -16.62
C HIS A 175 -10.64 -18.27 -16.16
N ILE A 176 -10.52 -18.63 -14.87
CA ILE A 176 -10.92 -19.93 -14.35
C ILE A 176 -12.35 -19.94 -13.75
N TYR A 177 -13.03 -18.81 -13.72
CA TYR A 177 -14.43 -18.80 -13.23
C TYR A 177 -15.41 -18.38 -14.32
N PRO A 178 -16.14 -19.34 -14.92
CA PRO A 178 -17.32 -18.96 -15.71
C PRO A 178 -18.33 -18.32 -14.77
N VAL A 179 -18.70 -17.08 -15.07
CA VAL A 179 -19.80 -16.38 -14.41
C VAL A 179 -21.10 -17.09 -14.77
N GLN A 180 -21.54 -18.05 -13.96
CA GLN A 180 -22.84 -18.73 -14.12
C GLN A 180 -23.68 -18.79 -12.87
N ASP A 181 -23.23 -18.14 -11.76
CA ASP A 181 -24.00 -18.12 -10.53
C ASP A 181 -24.44 -16.68 -10.19
N PRO A 182 -25.77 -16.36 -10.26
CA PRO A 182 -26.26 -15.07 -9.83
C PRO A 182 -26.00 -14.77 -8.34
N SER A 183 -25.74 -15.79 -7.51
CA SER A 183 -25.29 -15.62 -6.13
C SER A 183 -23.84 -15.17 -6.02
N SER A 184 -23.05 -15.28 -7.10
CA SER A 184 -21.67 -14.83 -7.17
C SER A 184 -21.54 -13.30 -7.22
N ALA A 185 -22.63 -12.56 -7.45
CA ALA A 185 -22.64 -11.09 -7.37
C ALA A 185 -22.29 -10.54 -5.97
N LEU A 186 -22.34 -11.40 -4.93
CA LEU A 186 -21.93 -11.05 -3.56
C LEU A 186 -20.45 -11.37 -3.26
N HIS A 187 -19.74 -11.99 -4.20
CA HIS A 187 -18.34 -12.34 -4.02
C HIS A 187 -17.52 -11.62 -5.08
N PRO A 188 -16.61 -10.70 -4.70
CA PRO A 188 -15.73 -10.06 -5.66
C PRO A 188 -14.92 -11.12 -6.40
N LYS A 189 -14.76 -10.95 -7.71
CA LYS A 189 -13.81 -11.77 -8.47
C LYS A 189 -12.41 -11.43 -7.97
N PRO A 190 -11.63 -12.39 -7.54
CA PRO A 190 -10.26 -12.14 -7.14
C PRO A 190 -9.40 -12.02 -8.38
N ASP A 191 -8.96 -10.84 -8.67
CA ASP A 191 -7.99 -10.52 -9.70
C ASP A 191 -6.66 -10.11 -9.03
N THR A 192 -5.54 -10.41 -9.68
CA THR A 192 -4.20 -10.34 -9.11
C THR A 192 -3.48 -9.08 -9.61
N TRP A 193 -3.44 -7.97 -8.96
CA TRP A 193 -2.87 -6.65 -9.27
C TRP A 193 -3.76 -5.59 -8.64
N TRP A 194 -3.45 -4.33 -8.82
CA TRP A 194 -4.39 -3.28 -8.48
C TRP A 194 -5.01 -2.65 -9.74
N GLY A 195 -6.31 -2.38 -9.65
CA GLY A 195 -7.07 -1.71 -10.68
C GLY A 195 -7.45 -2.60 -11.86
N VAL A 196 -8.71 -2.53 -12.25
CA VAL A 196 -9.21 -3.12 -13.51
C VAL A 196 -9.92 -2.04 -14.28
N ASP A 197 -9.37 -1.67 -15.42
CA ASP A 197 -10.04 -0.82 -16.41
C ASP A 197 -10.46 -1.66 -17.60
N GLU A 198 -11.78 -1.91 -17.71
CA GLU A 198 -12.40 -2.71 -18.78
C GLU A 198 -13.00 -1.82 -19.88
N SER A 199 -12.68 -0.53 -19.91
CA SER A 199 -13.29 0.43 -20.84
C SER A 199 -12.79 0.33 -22.28
N GLY A 200 -11.78 -0.49 -22.55
CA GLY A 200 -11.24 -0.75 -23.88
C GLY A 200 -11.43 -2.18 -24.36
N SER A 201 -10.81 -2.49 -25.49
CA SER A 201 -10.76 -3.86 -26.05
C SER A 201 -9.85 -4.80 -25.25
N GLN A 202 -9.09 -4.29 -24.30
CA GLN A 202 -8.19 -5.03 -23.43
C GLN A 202 -8.45 -4.61 -21.99
N HIS A 203 -8.37 -5.58 -21.08
CA HIS A 203 -8.36 -5.29 -19.64
C HIS A 203 -6.98 -4.76 -19.29
N ASP A 204 -6.91 -3.56 -18.72
CA ASP A 204 -5.66 -2.98 -18.27
C ASP A 204 -5.56 -3.00 -16.74
N GLN A 205 -4.34 -3.15 -16.25
CA GLN A 205 -4.02 -3.43 -14.85
C GLN A 205 -2.64 -2.86 -14.52
N MET A 206 -2.45 -2.37 -13.30
CA MET A 206 -1.19 -1.77 -12.86
C MET A 206 -0.44 -2.71 -11.93
N ASN A 207 0.82 -3.03 -12.24
CA ASN A 207 1.69 -3.77 -11.33
C ASN A 207 2.03 -2.95 -10.07
N ILE A 208 2.33 -3.61 -8.96
CA ILE A 208 2.61 -2.94 -7.69
C ILE A 208 3.90 -2.10 -7.72
N ASP A 209 4.88 -2.47 -8.52
CA ASP A 209 6.11 -1.70 -8.74
C ASP A 209 5.87 -0.46 -9.60
N GLU A 210 5.01 -0.56 -10.63
CA GLU A 210 4.55 0.55 -11.45
C GLU A 210 3.71 1.54 -10.62
N LEU A 211 2.79 1.04 -9.80
CA LEU A 211 2.00 1.85 -8.88
C LEU A 211 2.93 2.63 -7.93
N ALA A 212 3.88 1.94 -7.32
CA ALA A 212 4.84 2.60 -6.44
C ALA A 212 5.70 3.63 -7.20
N ALA A 213 6.16 3.31 -8.42
CA ALA A 213 6.97 4.22 -9.23
C ALA A 213 6.20 5.49 -9.65
N ALA A 214 4.88 5.39 -9.84
CA ALA A 214 4.02 6.53 -10.18
C ALA A 214 3.81 7.52 -9.03
N LEU A 215 4.10 7.13 -7.79
CA LEU A 215 3.94 7.97 -6.60
C LEU A 215 5.24 8.71 -6.26
N PRO A 216 5.17 10.00 -5.89
CA PRO A 216 6.32 10.75 -5.39
C PRO A 216 6.86 10.18 -4.07
N ASP A 217 8.17 10.25 -3.87
CA ASP A 217 8.79 9.84 -2.61
C ASP A 217 8.42 10.80 -1.48
N ASN A 218 8.15 10.24 -0.29
CA ASN A 218 7.92 10.96 0.97
C ASN A 218 6.77 11.99 0.94
N LEU A 219 5.83 11.84 0.00
CA LEU A 219 4.69 12.75 -0.10
C LEU A 219 3.54 12.33 0.82
N LEU A 220 3.21 11.04 0.83
CA LEU A 220 1.95 10.58 1.39
C LEU A 220 2.05 10.29 2.88
N HIS A 221 1.09 10.82 3.64
CA HIS A 221 0.90 10.42 5.02
C HIS A 221 0.37 8.99 5.11
N PHE A 222 -0.55 8.62 4.21
CA PHE A 222 -1.04 7.24 4.13
C PHE A 222 -1.45 6.85 2.71
N VAL A 223 -1.44 5.54 2.48
CA VAL A 223 -2.11 4.88 1.37
C VAL A 223 -3.11 3.89 1.96
N TRP A 224 -4.33 3.91 1.47
CA TRP A 224 -5.40 2.98 1.80
C TRP A 224 -5.84 2.23 0.55
N PHE A 225 -5.87 0.91 0.59
CA PHE A 225 -6.44 0.13 -0.49
C PHE A 225 -7.85 -0.33 -0.10
N ASP A 226 -8.87 0.24 -0.72
CA ASP A 226 -10.22 -0.30 -0.72
C ASP A 226 -10.33 -1.32 -1.85
N SER A 227 -9.61 -2.41 -1.67
CA SER A 227 -9.36 -3.46 -2.68
C SER A 227 -8.95 -4.76 -2.01
N CYS A 228 -9.28 -5.89 -2.63
CA CYS A 228 -8.92 -7.23 -2.16
C CYS A 228 -7.41 -7.46 -2.13
N TYR A 229 -6.90 -8.22 -1.15
CA TYR A 229 -5.55 -8.79 -1.09
C TYR A 229 -4.37 -7.81 -1.08
N MET A 230 -4.59 -6.50 -0.92
CA MET A 230 -3.52 -5.49 -1.01
C MET A 230 -2.69 -5.33 0.27
N SER A 231 -2.86 -6.21 1.28
CA SER A 231 -2.00 -6.24 2.46
C SER A 231 -0.85 -7.23 2.31
N GLY A 232 -0.15 -7.22 1.16
CA GLY A 232 1.05 -8.02 0.92
C GLY A 232 2.32 -7.30 1.37
N ILE A 233 3.27 -8.04 1.97
CA ILE A 233 4.57 -7.47 2.37
C ILE A 233 5.34 -6.96 1.14
N GLU A 234 5.14 -7.57 -0.01
CA GLU A 234 5.71 -7.18 -1.28
C GLU A 234 5.29 -5.75 -1.65
N LEU A 235 3.99 -5.47 -1.62
CA LEU A 235 3.45 -4.13 -1.87
C LEU A 235 3.88 -3.15 -0.78
N ALA A 236 3.78 -3.54 0.50
CA ALA A 236 4.17 -2.70 1.62
C ALA A 236 5.62 -2.22 1.47
N TYR A 237 6.52 -3.11 1.02
CA TYR A 237 7.92 -2.77 0.81
C TYR A 237 8.13 -1.85 -0.42
N GLN A 238 7.37 -2.02 -1.50
CA GLN A 238 7.40 -1.10 -2.64
C GLN A 238 6.95 0.31 -2.23
N LEU A 239 6.00 0.43 -1.30
CA LEU A 239 5.48 1.71 -0.81
C LEU A 239 6.29 2.36 0.31
N ARG A 240 7.37 1.72 0.82
CA ARG A 240 8.16 2.15 1.99
C ARG A 240 8.64 3.61 1.95
N ASN A 241 8.86 4.12 0.75
CA ASN A 241 9.35 5.47 0.52
C ASN A 241 8.27 6.42 0.00
N LYS A 242 7.05 5.95 -0.19
CA LYS A 242 5.95 6.71 -0.77
C LYS A 242 4.99 7.24 0.28
N ALA A 243 4.72 6.41 1.29
CA ALA A 243 3.79 6.71 2.36
C ALA A 243 4.34 6.33 3.73
N ARG A 244 3.86 7.02 4.77
CA ARG A 244 4.16 6.63 6.14
C ARG A 244 3.32 5.44 6.59
N TYR A 245 2.03 5.44 6.28
CA TYR A 245 1.11 4.38 6.72
C TYR A 245 0.48 3.67 5.53
N LEU A 246 0.30 2.37 5.69
CA LEU A 246 -0.49 1.53 4.79
C LEU A 246 -1.72 1.01 5.55
N VAL A 247 -2.90 1.12 4.93
CA VAL A 247 -4.11 0.44 5.38
C VAL A 247 -4.59 -0.47 4.25
N ALA A 248 -4.73 -1.76 4.53
CA ALA A 248 -5.09 -2.72 3.51
C ALA A 248 -5.65 -4.03 4.11
N TYR A 249 -6.12 -4.90 3.24
CA TYR A 249 -6.79 -6.15 3.56
C TYR A 249 -5.99 -7.34 3.02
N PRO A 250 -5.65 -8.34 3.86
CA PRO A 250 -4.93 -9.53 3.39
C PRO A 250 -5.86 -10.57 2.71
N THR A 251 -7.19 -10.39 2.79
CA THR A 251 -8.19 -11.23 2.14
C THR A 251 -9.06 -10.43 1.18
N GLU A 252 -10.11 -11.07 0.64
CA GLU A 252 -11.13 -10.34 -0.11
C GLU A 252 -11.82 -9.30 0.78
N VAL A 253 -12.26 -8.21 0.13
CA VAL A 253 -13.17 -7.20 0.66
C VAL A 253 -14.54 -7.42 0.04
N HIS A 254 -15.59 -7.26 0.84
CA HIS A 254 -16.96 -7.32 0.31
C HIS A 254 -17.22 -6.15 -0.65
N VAL A 255 -18.11 -6.34 -1.62
CA VAL A 255 -18.46 -5.32 -2.63
C VAL A 255 -18.99 -4.00 -2.07
N PHE A 256 -19.39 -3.96 -0.80
CA PHE A 256 -19.73 -2.70 -0.11
C PHE A 256 -18.49 -1.84 0.20
N GLY A 257 -17.28 -2.40 0.11
CA GLY A 257 -16.05 -1.65 0.32
C GLY A 257 -15.96 -0.99 1.69
N LEU A 258 -15.40 0.18 1.70
CA LEU A 258 -15.27 1.06 2.85
C LEU A 258 -16.61 1.77 3.10
N ASP A 259 -17.19 1.68 4.30
CA ASP A 259 -18.32 2.54 4.69
C ASP A 259 -17.84 3.99 4.80
N TYR A 260 -17.90 4.72 3.68
CA TYR A 260 -17.43 6.11 3.60
C TYR A 260 -18.25 7.06 4.48
N THR A 261 -19.50 6.73 4.81
CA THR A 261 -20.32 7.57 5.69
C THR A 261 -19.70 7.71 7.08
N THR A 262 -19.12 6.64 7.61
CA THR A 262 -18.59 6.61 8.98
C THR A 262 -17.06 6.63 9.04
N ALA A 263 -16.36 6.05 8.06
CA ALA A 263 -14.91 5.99 8.05
C ALA A 263 -14.25 7.26 7.46
N LEU A 264 -14.87 7.87 6.44
CA LEU A 264 -14.27 9.03 5.77
C LEU A 264 -14.00 10.21 6.71
N PRO A 265 -14.88 10.59 7.67
CA PRO A 265 -14.58 11.67 8.62
C PRO A 265 -13.34 11.40 9.49
N LEU A 266 -13.04 10.14 9.78
CA LEU A 266 -11.84 9.73 10.52
C LEU A 266 -10.59 9.80 9.64
N ILE A 267 -10.70 9.35 8.40
CA ILE A 267 -9.62 9.36 7.41
C ILE A 267 -9.27 10.81 7.02
N LEU A 268 -10.27 11.66 6.84
CA LEU A 268 -10.15 13.08 6.51
C LEU A 268 -9.86 13.97 7.71
N ALA A 269 -9.86 13.45 8.93
CA ALA A 269 -9.52 14.29 10.08
C ALA A 269 -8.20 15.04 9.83
N PRO A 270 -8.02 16.26 10.41
CA PRO A 270 -6.77 17.02 10.29
C PRO A 270 -5.50 16.21 10.55
N VAL A 271 -5.57 15.32 11.54
CA VAL A 271 -4.63 14.20 11.72
C VAL A 271 -5.42 12.91 11.48
N PRO A 272 -5.17 12.17 10.40
CA PRO A 272 -5.90 10.94 10.09
C PRO A 272 -5.93 9.95 11.25
N ARG A 273 -7.12 9.45 11.56
CA ARG A 273 -7.39 8.49 12.65
C ARG A 273 -7.55 7.10 12.05
N LEU A 274 -6.48 6.60 11.41
CA LEU A 274 -6.52 5.40 10.58
C LEU A 274 -6.90 4.12 11.35
N GLU A 275 -6.41 3.96 12.59
CA GLU A 275 -6.74 2.81 13.44
C GLU A 275 -8.22 2.80 13.85
N GLU A 276 -8.78 3.97 14.10
CA GLU A 276 -10.20 4.09 14.43
C GLU A 276 -11.06 3.84 13.19
N ALA A 277 -10.66 4.35 12.02
CA ALA A 277 -11.32 4.06 10.76
C ALA A 277 -11.32 2.55 10.45
N ALA A 278 -10.18 1.88 10.61
CA ALA A 278 -10.08 0.43 10.45
C ALA A 278 -11.01 -0.33 11.41
N ARG A 279 -11.10 0.11 12.68
CA ARG A 279 -12.04 -0.46 13.65
C ARG A 279 -13.50 -0.23 13.26
N THR A 280 -13.81 0.93 12.69
CA THR A 280 -15.17 1.25 12.21
C THR A 280 -15.60 0.29 11.10
N ILE A 281 -14.70 -0.01 10.15
CA ILE A 281 -14.96 -1.00 9.10
C ILE A 281 -15.19 -2.39 9.68
N TYR A 282 -14.34 -2.82 10.60
CA TYR A 282 -14.54 -4.10 11.28
C TYR A 282 -15.92 -4.17 11.95
N ASN A 283 -16.32 -3.12 12.65
CA ASN A 283 -17.62 -3.03 13.31
C ASN A 283 -18.78 -3.02 12.30
N PHE A 284 -18.64 -2.31 11.19
CA PHE A 284 -19.65 -2.29 10.12
C PHE A 284 -19.95 -3.70 9.64
N TYR A 285 -18.95 -4.48 9.27
CA TYR A 285 -19.13 -5.82 8.77
C TYR A 285 -19.57 -6.82 9.84
N THR A 286 -19.06 -6.73 11.05
CA THR A 286 -19.35 -7.72 12.10
C THR A 286 -20.66 -7.46 12.84
N TYR A 287 -21.12 -6.20 12.90
CA TYR A 287 -22.34 -5.84 13.65
C TYR A 287 -23.44 -5.31 12.73
N THR A 288 -23.16 -4.32 11.89
CA THR A 288 -24.19 -3.68 11.06
C THR A 288 -24.71 -4.62 9.99
N CYS A 289 -23.83 -5.25 9.23
CA CYS A 289 -24.25 -6.23 8.21
C CYS A 289 -24.95 -7.44 8.85
N LEU A 290 -24.44 -7.92 9.99
CA LEU A 290 -25.07 -9.05 10.70
C LEU A 290 -26.50 -8.72 11.17
N THR A 291 -26.75 -7.51 11.69
CA THR A 291 -28.10 -7.07 12.09
C THR A 291 -29.05 -6.97 10.90
N GLN A 292 -28.54 -6.81 9.70
CA GLN A 292 -29.28 -6.81 8.45
C GLN A 292 -29.39 -8.22 7.83
N GLY A 293 -28.91 -9.26 8.51
CA GLY A 293 -28.94 -10.66 8.04
C GLY A 293 -27.83 -11.00 7.04
N VAL A 294 -26.84 -10.14 6.86
CA VAL A 294 -25.71 -10.35 5.94
C VAL A 294 -24.47 -10.71 6.76
N GLN A 295 -24.03 -11.98 6.66
CA GLN A 295 -22.74 -12.39 7.22
C GLN A 295 -21.63 -12.09 6.21
N THR A 296 -20.77 -11.15 6.54
CA THR A 296 -19.64 -10.75 5.68
C THR A 296 -18.34 -10.87 6.45
N PRO A 297 -17.43 -11.72 5.98
CA PRO A 297 -16.07 -11.73 6.51
C PRO A 297 -15.36 -10.41 6.27
N VAL A 298 -14.49 -10.04 7.20
CA VAL A 298 -13.67 -8.84 7.11
C VAL A 298 -12.30 -9.09 7.73
N THR A 299 -11.27 -8.56 7.10
CA THR A 299 -9.93 -8.43 7.65
C THR A 299 -9.43 -7.03 7.32
N VAL A 300 -8.63 -6.41 8.16
CA VAL A 300 -7.98 -5.12 7.89
C VAL A 300 -6.75 -4.98 8.77
N GLY A 301 -5.70 -4.35 8.24
CA GLY A 301 -4.49 -4.00 8.98
C GLY A 301 -4.07 -2.56 8.73
N VAL A 302 -3.46 -1.94 9.73
CA VAL A 302 -2.81 -0.62 9.66
C VAL A 302 -1.34 -0.81 9.99
N PHE A 303 -0.47 -0.37 9.10
CA PHE A 303 0.96 -0.62 9.18
C PHE A 303 1.76 0.69 9.12
N ASP A 304 2.78 0.82 9.98
CA ASP A 304 3.76 1.92 9.91
C ASP A 304 4.93 1.48 9.02
N LEU A 305 4.98 2.03 7.82
CA LEU A 305 6.02 1.71 6.83
C LEU A 305 7.40 2.24 7.23
N GLN A 306 7.51 3.13 8.21
CA GLN A 306 8.81 3.52 8.76
C GLN A 306 9.50 2.37 9.50
N ALA A 307 8.74 1.38 9.98
CA ALA A 307 9.28 0.19 10.64
C ALA A 307 9.62 -0.96 9.66
N ILE A 308 9.32 -0.81 8.35
CA ILE A 308 9.46 -1.93 7.39
C ILE A 308 10.91 -2.34 7.14
N GLY A 309 11.86 -1.43 7.35
CA GLY A 309 13.29 -1.77 7.31
C GLY A 309 13.69 -2.79 8.36
N ASP A 310 13.16 -2.67 9.59
CA ASP A 310 13.38 -3.67 10.66
C ASP A 310 12.75 -5.02 10.29
N VAL A 311 11.57 -4.98 9.60
CA VAL A 311 10.89 -6.18 9.09
C VAL A 311 11.73 -6.87 8.02
N ALA A 312 12.30 -6.11 7.09
CA ALA A 312 13.16 -6.65 6.04
C ALA A 312 14.47 -7.23 6.62
N ALA A 313 15.06 -6.57 7.60
CA ALA A 313 16.24 -7.08 8.29
C ALA A 313 15.96 -8.40 9.03
N LEU A 314 14.79 -8.51 9.66
CA LEU A 314 14.34 -9.74 10.30
C LEU A 314 14.08 -10.85 9.26
N ALA A 315 13.47 -10.52 8.13
CA ALA A 315 13.24 -11.45 7.04
C ALA A 315 14.56 -11.95 6.42
N ARG A 316 15.53 -11.09 6.24
CA ARG A 316 16.88 -11.46 5.77
C ARG A 316 17.56 -12.48 6.70
N LYS A 317 17.44 -12.30 8.03
CA LYS A 317 17.90 -13.30 9.00
C LYS A 317 17.16 -14.63 8.84
N ALA A 318 15.83 -14.58 8.72
CA ALA A 318 14.98 -15.74 8.57
C ALA A 318 15.27 -16.54 7.30
N PHE A 319 15.58 -15.84 6.20
CA PHE A 319 15.74 -16.41 4.86
C PHE A 319 17.20 -16.66 4.46
N THR A 320 18.16 -16.48 5.37
CA THR A 320 19.56 -16.86 5.13
C THR A 320 19.65 -18.36 4.80
N GLY A 321 20.22 -18.71 3.64
CA GLY A 321 20.26 -20.09 3.18
C GLY A 321 18.87 -20.69 2.92
N TYR A 322 17.95 -19.90 2.41
CA TYR A 322 16.54 -20.16 2.31
C TYR A 322 16.19 -21.58 1.84
N VAL A 323 15.39 -22.23 2.66
CA VAL A 323 14.71 -23.50 2.36
C VAL A 323 13.20 -23.23 2.39
N LYS A 324 12.51 -23.55 1.29
CA LYS A 324 11.06 -23.38 1.21
C LYS A 324 10.36 -24.21 2.31
N PRO A 325 9.58 -23.56 3.19
CA PRO A 325 8.87 -24.31 4.24
C PRO A 325 7.68 -25.07 3.67
N SER A 326 7.18 -26.06 4.43
CA SER A 326 5.89 -26.67 4.16
C SER A 326 4.77 -25.64 4.36
N VAL A 327 3.89 -25.52 3.37
CA VAL A 327 2.76 -24.58 3.42
C VAL A 327 1.50 -25.18 4.04
N SER A 328 1.50 -26.48 4.37
CA SER A 328 0.30 -27.21 4.84
C SER A 328 -0.31 -26.64 6.12
N ASN A 329 0.51 -26.05 6.98
CA ASN A 329 0.10 -25.49 8.28
C ASN A 329 0.11 -23.96 8.31
N LEU A 330 0.46 -23.30 7.20
CA LEU A 330 0.44 -21.83 7.13
C LEU A 330 -1.01 -21.34 6.95
N PRO A 331 -1.45 -20.32 7.71
CA PRO A 331 -2.71 -19.66 7.45
C PRO A 331 -2.73 -19.09 6.03
N LYS A 332 -3.66 -19.59 5.20
CA LYS A 332 -3.82 -19.18 3.80
C LYS A 332 -4.97 -18.19 3.68
N TYR A 333 -4.73 -17.06 3.01
CA TYR A 333 -5.71 -16.00 2.84
C TYR A 333 -6.48 -16.04 1.52
N THR A 334 -5.90 -16.63 0.50
CA THR A 334 -6.49 -16.74 -0.84
C THR A 334 -7.27 -18.04 -1.00
N ARG A 335 -8.27 -18.04 -1.89
CA ARG A 335 -9.09 -19.20 -2.23
C ARG A 335 -8.90 -19.65 -3.68
N GLY A 336 -9.35 -20.88 -3.96
CA GLY A 336 -9.37 -21.43 -5.33
C GLY A 336 -7.99 -21.44 -5.96
N ASN A 337 -7.93 -21.02 -7.22
CA ASN A 337 -6.72 -20.99 -8.03
C ASN A 337 -5.97 -19.66 -8.02
N ILE A 338 -6.35 -18.72 -7.13
CA ILE A 338 -5.60 -17.49 -6.92
C ILE A 338 -4.23 -17.85 -6.39
N LEU A 339 -3.22 -17.05 -6.78
CA LEU A 339 -1.87 -17.20 -6.26
C LEU A 339 -1.90 -17.28 -4.73
N PRO A 340 -1.35 -18.35 -4.14
CA PRO A 340 -1.45 -18.54 -2.71
C PRO A 340 -0.72 -17.44 -1.96
N MET A 341 -1.44 -16.75 -1.06
CA MET A 341 -0.88 -15.83 -0.09
C MET A 341 -1.14 -16.34 1.32
N TYR A 342 -0.13 -16.26 2.14
CA TYR A 342 -0.13 -16.80 3.50
C TYR A 342 0.14 -15.71 4.51
N ASP A 343 -0.16 -15.95 5.79
CA ASP A 343 0.22 -15.03 6.85
C ASP A 343 1.74 -14.81 6.87
N PHE A 344 2.16 -13.56 6.79
CA PHE A 344 3.56 -13.21 6.65
C PHE A 344 4.39 -13.59 7.88
N ARG A 345 3.88 -13.37 9.10
CA ARG A 345 4.61 -13.71 10.32
C ARG A 345 4.80 -15.22 10.47
N GLU A 346 3.77 -15.99 10.19
CA GLU A 346 3.82 -17.43 10.22
C GLU A 346 4.75 -18.01 9.14
N TYR A 347 4.71 -17.40 7.93
CA TYR A 347 5.65 -17.75 6.87
C TYR A 347 7.10 -17.49 7.28
N LEU A 348 7.38 -16.30 7.81
CA LEU A 348 8.72 -15.90 8.25
C LEU A 348 9.28 -16.89 9.30
N LEU A 349 8.51 -17.22 10.32
CA LEU A 349 8.90 -18.18 11.36
C LEU A 349 9.13 -19.58 10.80
N SER A 350 8.22 -20.04 9.90
CA SER A 350 8.34 -21.37 9.29
C SER A 350 9.54 -21.49 8.35
N ALA A 351 9.84 -20.42 7.59
CA ALA A 351 11.00 -20.39 6.71
C ALA A 351 12.32 -20.33 7.49
N ALA A 352 12.37 -19.58 8.58
CA ALA A 352 13.53 -19.57 9.47
C ALA A 352 13.81 -20.98 10.02
N ALA A 353 12.79 -21.66 10.54
CA ALA A 353 12.92 -23.02 11.06
C ALA A 353 13.35 -24.02 9.97
N ALA A 354 12.78 -23.93 8.76
CA ALA A 354 13.14 -24.79 7.64
C ALA A 354 14.59 -24.58 7.18
N SER A 355 15.09 -23.35 7.27
CA SER A 355 16.45 -22.96 6.89
C SER A 355 17.48 -23.16 8.02
N GLY A 356 17.04 -23.61 9.21
CA GLY A 356 17.90 -23.80 10.37
C GLY A 356 18.32 -22.50 11.07
N ASN A 357 17.59 -21.41 10.84
CA ASN A 357 17.85 -20.10 11.44
C ASN A 357 17.02 -19.93 12.72
N GLU A 358 17.66 -19.49 13.79
CA GLU A 358 16.99 -19.14 15.04
C GLU A 358 16.66 -17.64 15.03
N LEU A 359 15.41 -17.31 15.31
CA LEU A 359 14.94 -15.96 15.53
C LEU A 359 14.61 -15.75 17.01
N ASP A 360 15.09 -14.65 17.57
CA ASP A 360 14.69 -14.24 18.91
C ASP A 360 13.21 -13.82 18.93
N ALA A 361 12.41 -14.51 19.74
CA ALA A 361 10.97 -14.26 19.86
C ALA A 361 10.66 -12.84 20.36
N GLU A 362 11.49 -12.26 21.22
CA GLU A 362 11.33 -10.88 21.70
C GLU A 362 11.61 -9.88 20.56
N GLU A 363 12.65 -10.14 19.75
CA GLU A 363 12.94 -9.33 18.55
C GLU A 363 11.78 -9.39 17.55
N VAL A 364 11.28 -10.58 17.24
CA VAL A 364 10.12 -10.77 16.35
C VAL A 364 8.92 -9.97 16.85
N ASN A 365 8.55 -10.15 18.13
CA ASN A 365 7.40 -9.46 18.70
C ASN A 365 7.58 -7.93 18.70
N ARG A 366 8.78 -7.45 19.01
CA ARG A 366 9.09 -6.02 19.00
C ARG A 366 8.99 -5.43 17.60
N VAL A 367 9.53 -6.10 16.57
CA VAL A 367 9.47 -5.64 15.18
C VAL A 367 8.02 -5.59 14.70
N PHE A 368 7.28 -6.67 14.88
CA PHE A 368 5.88 -6.71 14.43
C PHE A 368 4.97 -5.74 15.18
N SER A 369 5.17 -5.51 16.48
CA SER A 369 4.36 -4.54 17.24
C SER A 369 4.64 -3.07 16.87
N ARG A 370 5.82 -2.77 16.33
CA ARG A 370 6.13 -1.44 15.75
C ARG A 370 5.57 -1.30 14.34
N PHE A 371 5.58 -2.36 13.56
CA PHE A 371 5.12 -2.36 12.18
C PHE A 371 3.60 -2.41 12.08
N THR A 372 2.93 -3.29 12.83
CA THR A 372 1.47 -3.46 12.81
C THR A 372 0.83 -2.66 13.93
N LEU A 373 0.27 -1.49 13.62
CA LEU A 373 -0.35 -0.60 14.61
C LEU A 373 -1.68 -1.18 15.13
N CYS A 374 -2.50 -1.68 14.22
CA CYS A 374 -3.67 -2.47 14.57
C CYS A 374 -4.03 -3.45 13.47
N LYS A 375 -4.81 -4.47 13.82
CA LYS A 375 -5.33 -5.48 12.90
C LYS A 375 -6.64 -6.02 13.42
N TYR A 376 -7.60 -6.24 12.53
CA TYR A 376 -8.90 -6.81 12.85
C TYR A 376 -9.24 -7.91 11.87
N ALA A 377 -9.92 -8.96 12.34
CA ALA A 377 -10.38 -10.05 11.51
C ALA A 377 -11.68 -10.64 12.10
N SER A 378 -12.61 -10.97 11.23
CA SER A 378 -13.74 -11.86 11.58
C SER A 378 -13.24 -13.28 11.88
N GLU A 379 -14.07 -14.09 12.52
CA GLU A 379 -13.73 -15.48 12.86
C GLU A 379 -13.32 -16.30 11.62
N ARG A 380 -13.89 -15.98 10.46
CA ARG A 380 -13.65 -16.69 9.20
C ARG A 380 -13.48 -15.72 8.05
N ASN A 381 -12.72 -16.12 7.02
CA ASN A 381 -12.61 -15.41 5.75
C ASN A 381 -13.70 -15.85 4.75
N PHE A 382 -13.73 -15.27 3.55
CA PHE A 382 -14.68 -15.64 2.50
C PHE A 382 -14.58 -17.10 2.03
N SER A 383 -13.46 -17.76 2.24
CA SER A 383 -13.28 -19.19 2.00
C SER A 383 -13.79 -20.09 3.14
N ASN A 384 -14.46 -19.50 4.12
CA ASN A 384 -14.92 -20.18 5.35
C ASN A 384 -13.77 -20.77 6.18
N VAL A 385 -12.54 -20.30 5.98
CA VAL A 385 -11.36 -20.72 6.75
C VAL A 385 -11.31 -19.93 8.05
N LEU A 386 -11.16 -20.65 9.16
CA LEU A 386 -11.01 -20.06 10.49
C LEU A 386 -9.73 -19.19 10.54
N ILE A 387 -9.86 -17.99 11.04
CA ILE A 387 -8.74 -17.09 11.31
C ILE A 387 -8.40 -17.19 12.80
N ASP A 388 -7.24 -17.76 13.10
CA ASP A 388 -6.73 -17.80 14.47
C ASP A 388 -6.13 -16.42 14.83
N PRO A 389 -6.69 -15.68 15.79
CA PRO A 389 -6.19 -14.37 16.18
C PRO A 389 -4.74 -14.37 16.64
N ALA A 390 -4.25 -15.47 17.22
CA ALA A 390 -2.87 -15.60 17.69
C ALA A 390 -1.87 -15.72 16.54
N ARG A 391 -2.32 -16.22 15.39
CA ARG A 391 -1.52 -16.46 14.18
C ARG A 391 -1.77 -15.42 13.07
N TYR A 392 -2.75 -14.56 13.23
CA TYR A 392 -3.11 -13.52 12.27
C TYR A 392 -2.21 -12.31 12.47
N SER A 393 -1.34 -12.01 11.49
CA SER A 393 -0.49 -10.82 11.51
C SER A 393 -1.11 -9.58 10.87
N GLY A 394 -2.17 -9.76 10.07
CA GLY A 394 -2.77 -8.70 9.25
C GLY A 394 -2.06 -8.46 7.91
N MET A 395 -0.89 -9.08 7.72
CA MET A 395 -0.05 -8.98 6.52
C MET A 395 0.06 -10.32 5.83
N SER A 396 -0.05 -10.34 4.51
CA SER A 396 0.15 -11.53 3.69
C SER A 396 1.53 -11.55 3.03
N ALA A 397 1.95 -12.72 2.55
CA ALA A 397 3.15 -12.89 1.77
C ALA A 397 3.01 -14.04 0.76
N HIS A 398 3.74 -13.93 -0.34
CA HIS A 398 4.05 -15.06 -1.21
C HIS A 398 5.10 -15.97 -0.56
N VAL A 399 4.91 -17.28 -0.68
CA VAL A 399 5.92 -18.25 -0.28
C VAL A 399 6.80 -18.57 -1.49
N TYR A 400 7.98 -17.97 -1.50
CA TYR A 400 8.93 -18.12 -2.60
C TYR A 400 9.28 -19.58 -2.90
N ASP A 401 9.28 -19.95 -4.18
CA ASP A 401 9.72 -21.25 -4.66
C ASP A 401 10.96 -21.13 -5.56
N PRO A 402 12.17 -21.42 -5.06
CA PRO A 402 13.39 -21.30 -5.85
C PRO A 402 13.47 -22.28 -7.03
N THR A 403 12.62 -23.32 -7.04
CA THR A 403 12.56 -24.31 -8.13
C THR A 403 11.57 -23.92 -9.23
N ASN A 404 10.70 -22.96 -8.98
CA ASN A 404 9.75 -22.45 -9.96
C ASN A 404 10.44 -21.36 -10.83
N LEU A 405 10.51 -21.61 -12.14
CA LEU A 405 11.09 -20.67 -13.12
C LEU A 405 10.01 -19.97 -13.97
N GLY A 406 8.76 -20.02 -13.53
CA GLY A 406 7.65 -19.36 -14.21
C GLY A 406 7.71 -17.84 -14.14
N SER A 407 6.91 -17.19 -15.00
CA SER A 407 6.88 -15.72 -15.12
C SER A 407 6.56 -15.01 -13.79
N ASN A 408 5.66 -15.56 -13.00
CA ASN A 408 5.27 -14.96 -11.71
C ASN A 408 6.43 -14.94 -10.71
N GLU A 409 7.19 -16.05 -10.63
CA GLU A 409 8.37 -16.12 -9.76
C GLU A 409 9.49 -15.19 -10.25
N ASN A 410 9.63 -15.02 -11.56
CA ASN A 410 10.58 -14.06 -12.12
C ASN A 410 10.17 -12.62 -11.80
N PHE A 411 8.88 -12.29 -11.86
CA PHE A 411 8.38 -11.00 -11.43
C PHE A 411 8.60 -10.80 -9.91
N PHE A 412 8.29 -11.79 -9.07
CA PHE A 412 8.56 -11.72 -7.63
C PHE A 412 10.03 -11.41 -7.33
N ARG A 413 10.96 -12.05 -8.05
CA ARG A 413 12.41 -11.79 -7.90
C ARG A 413 12.82 -10.39 -8.35
N SER A 414 12.07 -9.72 -9.21
CA SER A 414 12.35 -8.34 -9.64
C SER A 414 11.98 -7.31 -8.60
N LEU A 415 11.07 -7.64 -7.66
CA LEU A 415 10.60 -6.73 -6.62
C LEU A 415 11.71 -6.37 -5.63
N ASP A 416 11.66 -5.15 -5.12
CA ASP A 416 12.60 -4.68 -4.09
C ASP A 416 12.53 -5.52 -2.80
N TRP A 417 11.35 -6.03 -2.48
CA TRP A 417 11.17 -6.94 -1.35
C TRP A 417 12.05 -8.17 -1.47
N PHE A 418 12.07 -8.80 -2.65
CA PHE A 418 12.92 -9.98 -2.85
C PHE A 418 14.40 -9.67 -2.60
N LYS A 419 14.90 -8.59 -3.18
CA LYS A 419 16.30 -8.15 -2.99
C LYS A 419 16.60 -7.86 -1.51
N ALA A 420 15.67 -7.24 -0.79
CA ALA A 420 15.85 -6.91 0.60
C ALA A 420 15.81 -8.11 1.54
N ALA A 421 14.98 -9.11 1.26
CA ALA A 421 14.70 -10.21 2.18
C ALA A 421 15.50 -11.48 1.86
N TYR A 422 15.87 -11.73 0.59
CA TYR A 422 16.48 -12.99 0.15
C TYR A 422 17.92 -12.84 -0.37
N GLU A 423 18.38 -11.62 -0.73
CA GLU A 423 19.72 -11.31 -1.20
C GLU A 423 20.55 -10.52 -0.17
#